data_a1d629928efd0a7f05dec2c2da6706b7
#
_entry.id   a1d629928efd0a7f05dec2c2da6706b7
#
_cell.length_a   1.000
_cell.length_b   1.000
_cell.length_c   1.000
_cell.angle_alpha   90.00
_cell.angle_beta   90.00
_cell.angle_gamma   90.00
#
_symmetry.space_group_name_H-M   'P 1'
#
loop_
_entity.id
_entity.type
_entity.pdbx_description
1 polymer ?
#
loop_
_entity_poly.entity_id
_entity_poly.type
_entity_poly.pdbx_seq_one_letter_code
_entity_poly.pdbx_strand_id
1 'polypeptide(L)'
;MKAIVTVVGNDKKGIIARVSGALFECGVNIADISQTIMGNMFTMIMMVEFDGEEITVQGITKLSEIEKEMGLSIHVQREEIFSSMHRI
;
A
#
# COMPACT_ATOMS: atom_id res chain seq x y z
N MET A 1 5.35 -5.44 13.46
CA MET A 1 5.90 -5.71 12.13
C MET A 1 5.59 -4.56 11.18
N LYS A 2 6.54 -4.19 10.37
CA LYS A 2 6.38 -3.11 9.40
C LYS A 2 6.42 -3.65 7.98
N ALA A 3 5.67 -3.01 7.10
CA ALA A 3 5.68 -3.35 5.68
C ALA A 3 5.58 -2.08 4.85
N ILE A 4 5.93 -2.20 3.59
CA ILE A 4 5.83 -1.11 2.62
C ILE A 4 4.73 -1.50 1.63
N VAL A 5 3.76 -0.60 1.48
CA VAL A 5 2.69 -0.77 0.51
C VAL A 5 2.93 0.24 -0.61
N THR A 6 3.13 -0.26 -1.82
CA THR A 6 3.36 0.58 -3.00
C THR A 6 2.16 0.50 -3.92
N VAL A 7 1.60 1.65 -4.27
CA VAL A 7 0.44 1.76 -5.15
C VAL A 7 0.82 2.59 -6.36
N VAL A 8 0.59 2.03 -7.55
CA VAL A 8 0.88 2.71 -8.82
C VAL A 8 -0.36 2.63 -9.70
N GLY A 9 -0.69 3.72 -10.34
CA GLY A 9 -1.82 3.75 -11.27
C GLY A 9 -2.00 5.10 -11.91
N ASN A 10 -3.06 5.24 -12.68
CA ASN A 10 -3.43 6.52 -13.23
C ASN A 10 -4.02 7.39 -12.12
N ASP A 11 -3.87 8.70 -12.26
CA ASP A 11 -4.40 9.64 -11.28
C ASP A 11 -5.93 9.49 -11.20
N LYS A 12 -6.41 8.91 -10.11
CA LYS A 12 -7.83 8.71 -9.87
C LYS A 12 -8.18 9.23 -8.49
N LYS A 13 -9.32 9.90 -8.41
CA LYS A 13 -9.81 10.41 -7.15
C LYS A 13 -10.12 9.26 -6.20
N GLY A 14 -9.81 9.45 -4.95
CA GLY A 14 -10.17 8.52 -3.90
C GLY A 14 -9.22 7.34 -3.70
N ILE A 15 -8.10 7.29 -4.41
CA ILE A 15 -7.13 6.20 -4.23
C ILE A 15 -6.66 6.15 -2.77
N ILE A 16 -6.24 7.29 -2.23
CA ILE A 16 -5.73 7.37 -0.86
C ILE A 16 -6.82 6.93 0.12
N ALA A 17 -8.03 7.44 -0.06
CA ALA A 17 -9.15 7.12 0.84
C ALA A 17 -9.49 5.63 0.80
N ARG A 18 -9.54 5.03 -0.38
CA ARG A 18 -9.89 3.61 -0.53
C ARG A 18 -8.81 2.71 0.06
N VAL A 19 -7.56 2.96 -0.27
CA VAL A 19 -6.46 2.12 0.20
C VAL A 19 -6.26 2.28 1.70
N SER A 20 -6.20 3.51 2.20
CA SER A 20 -6.00 3.74 3.64
C SER A 20 -7.20 3.25 4.45
N GLY A 21 -8.42 3.40 3.92
CA GLY A 21 -9.61 2.88 4.59
C GLY A 21 -9.59 1.37 4.72
N ALA A 22 -9.17 0.66 3.68
CA ALA A 22 -9.07 -0.78 3.70
C ALA A 22 -8.02 -1.25 4.73
N LEU A 23 -6.88 -0.57 4.78
CA LEU A 23 -5.84 -0.88 5.76
C LEU A 23 -6.32 -0.63 7.18
N PHE A 24 -7.02 0.48 7.40
CA PHE A 24 -7.57 0.81 8.70
C PHE A 24 -8.55 -0.27 9.19
N GLU A 25 -9.44 -0.72 8.31
CA GLU A 25 -10.41 -1.75 8.65
C GLU A 25 -9.75 -3.08 9.05
N CYS A 26 -8.55 -3.32 8.55
CA CYS A 26 -7.80 -4.53 8.87
C CYS A 26 -6.89 -4.37 10.08
N GLY A 27 -6.98 -3.24 10.77
CA GLY A 27 -6.17 -2.99 11.96
C GLY A 27 -4.73 -2.61 11.65
N VAL A 28 -4.47 -2.17 10.44
CA VAL A 28 -3.13 -1.75 10.01
C VAL A 28 -2.99 -0.24 10.19
N ASN A 29 -1.92 0.17 10.85
CA ASN A 29 -1.64 1.58 11.09
C ASN A 29 -0.69 2.11 10.03
N ILE A 30 -1.01 3.28 9.47
CA ILE A 30 -0.14 3.93 8.49
C ILE A 30 0.80 4.87 9.24
N ALA A 31 2.09 4.53 9.23
CA ALA A 31 3.11 5.30 9.94
C ALA A 31 3.65 6.45 9.10
N ASP A 32 3.70 6.28 7.78
CA ASP A 32 4.20 7.30 6.89
C ASP A 32 3.62 7.09 5.50
N ILE A 33 3.52 8.17 4.73
CA ILE A 33 2.97 8.12 3.39
C ILE A 33 3.69 9.15 2.52
N SER A 34 4.06 8.73 1.32
CA SER A 34 4.68 9.61 0.33
C SER A 34 4.00 9.35 -1.00
N GLN A 35 3.74 10.41 -1.76
CA GLN A 35 3.08 10.29 -3.04
C GLN A 35 3.71 11.21 -4.07
N THR A 36 3.69 10.77 -5.33
CA THR A 36 4.24 11.53 -6.44
C THR A 36 3.31 11.36 -7.64
N ILE A 37 3.07 12.46 -8.34
CA ILE A 37 2.27 12.44 -9.56
C ILE A 37 3.18 12.90 -10.70
N MET A 38 3.30 12.10 -11.74
CA MET A 38 4.09 12.42 -12.92
C MET A 38 3.21 12.23 -14.14
N GLY A 39 2.77 13.34 -14.73
CA GLY A 39 1.82 13.28 -15.83
C GLY A 39 0.51 12.64 -15.33
N ASN A 40 0.14 11.51 -15.92
CA ASN A 40 -1.05 10.77 -15.52
C ASN A 40 -0.74 9.66 -14.53
N MET A 41 0.52 9.48 -14.17
CA MET A 41 0.94 8.40 -13.30
C MET A 41 0.97 8.85 -11.85
N PHE A 42 0.28 8.10 -11.00
CA PHE A 42 0.25 8.31 -9.56
C PHE A 42 1.02 7.18 -8.89
N THR A 43 1.93 7.53 -7.98
CA THR A 43 2.69 6.56 -7.20
C THR A 43 2.58 6.94 -5.72
N MET A 44 2.20 5.97 -4.89
CA MET A 44 2.09 6.19 -3.46
C MET A 44 2.83 5.08 -2.74
N ILE A 45 3.65 5.46 -1.77
CA ILE A 45 4.40 4.52 -0.95
C ILE A 45 4.01 4.77 0.49
N MET A 46 3.54 3.74 1.17
CA MET A 46 3.13 3.84 2.57
C MET A 46 3.95 2.88 3.42
N MET A 47 4.42 3.37 4.55
CA MET A 47 4.97 2.50 5.58
C MET A 47 3.86 2.18 6.56
N VAL A 48 3.59 0.91 6.76
CA VAL A 48 2.49 0.46 7.61
C VAL A 48 3.01 -0.41 8.74
N GLU A 49 2.29 -0.40 9.85
CA GLU A 49 2.60 -1.20 11.03
C GLU A 49 1.39 -2.05 11.37
N PHE A 50 1.62 -3.30 11.72
CA PHE A 50 0.55 -4.22 12.10
C PHE A 50 1.07 -5.21 13.13
N ASP A 51 0.14 -5.82 13.86
CA ASP A 51 0.48 -6.84 14.83
C ASP A 51 0.70 -8.16 14.09
N GLY A 52 1.65 -8.95 14.60
CA GLY A 52 1.98 -10.22 13.98
C GLY A 52 3.05 -10.07 12.90
N GLU A 53 3.29 -11.14 12.17
CA GLU A 53 4.38 -11.19 11.19
C GLU A 53 3.93 -10.92 9.76
N GLU A 54 2.64 -10.96 9.50
CA GLU A 54 2.10 -10.76 8.17
C GLU A 54 0.78 -10.02 8.22
N ILE A 55 0.50 -9.29 7.13
CA ILE A 55 -0.82 -8.68 6.95
C ILE A 55 -1.82 -9.83 6.78
N THR A 56 -2.98 -9.69 7.39
CA THR A 56 -3.99 -10.74 7.35
C THR A 56 -4.46 -11.05 5.92
N VAL A 57 -4.95 -12.26 5.72
CA VAL A 57 -5.53 -12.67 4.43
C VAL A 57 -6.65 -11.70 4.03
N GLN A 58 -7.43 -11.24 5.01
CA GLN A 58 -8.50 -10.28 4.76
C GLN A 58 -7.96 -8.96 4.19
N GLY A 59 -6.84 -8.48 4.74
CA GLY A 59 -6.21 -7.26 4.26
C GLY A 59 -5.71 -7.40 2.83
N ILE A 60 -5.07 -8.51 2.54
CA ILE A 60 -4.57 -8.79 1.19
C ILE A 60 -5.72 -8.88 0.20
N THR A 61 -6.81 -9.54 0.59
CA THR A 61 -8.00 -9.69 -0.26
C THR A 61 -8.62 -8.34 -0.57
N LYS A 62 -8.75 -7.47 0.42
CA LYS A 62 -9.31 -6.13 0.22
C LYS A 62 -8.45 -5.29 -0.71
N LEU A 63 -7.14 -5.36 -0.57
CA LEU A 63 -6.23 -4.62 -1.47
C LEU A 63 -6.32 -5.16 -2.89
N SER A 64 -6.45 -6.48 -3.06
CA SER A 64 -6.63 -7.07 -4.39
C SER A 64 -7.92 -6.60 -5.05
N GLU A 65 -9.00 -6.50 -4.29
CA GLU A 65 -10.28 -6.01 -4.80
C GLU A 65 -10.17 -4.56 -5.27
N ILE A 66 -9.51 -3.72 -4.48
CA ILE A 66 -9.29 -2.31 -4.84
C ILE A 66 -8.42 -2.21 -6.08
N GLU A 67 -7.40 -3.04 -6.17
CA GLU A 67 -6.51 -3.10 -7.32
C GLU A 67 -7.30 -3.34 -8.62
N LYS A 68 -8.18 -4.31 -8.60
CA LYS A 68 -9.02 -4.63 -9.75
C LYS A 68 -10.06 -3.55 -10.03
N GLU A 69 -10.71 -3.07 -8.98
CA GLU A 69 -11.77 -2.10 -9.09
C GLU A 69 -11.29 -0.76 -9.65
N MET A 70 -10.13 -0.31 -9.20
CA MET A 70 -9.59 0.99 -9.59
C MET A 70 -8.52 0.92 -10.67
N GLY A 71 -8.15 -0.28 -11.11
CA GLY A 71 -7.12 -0.44 -12.13
C GLY A 71 -5.74 -0.02 -11.65
N LEU A 72 -5.41 -0.39 -10.42
CA LEU A 72 -4.14 -0.05 -9.80
C LEU A 72 -3.22 -1.25 -9.73
N SER A 73 -1.94 -0.99 -9.49
CA SER A 73 -0.97 -2.02 -9.15
C SER A 73 -0.58 -1.79 -7.69
N ILE A 74 -0.84 -2.76 -6.83
CA ILE A 74 -0.57 -2.66 -5.40
C ILE A 74 0.39 -3.77 -4.99
N HIS A 75 1.50 -3.40 -4.37
CA HIS A 75 2.50 -4.35 -3.87
C HIS A 75 2.69 -4.15 -2.38
N VAL A 76 2.76 -5.25 -1.65
CA VAL A 76 3.03 -5.24 -0.22
C VAL A 76 4.31 -6.03 0.03
N GLN A 77 5.28 -5.40 0.68
CA GLN A 77 6.55 -6.04 1.01
C GLN A 77 6.92 -5.74 2.45
N ARG A 78 7.56 -6.70 3.12
CA ARG A 78 8.10 -6.44 4.46
C ARG A 78 9.17 -5.36 4.36
N GLU A 79 9.25 -4.52 5.37
CA GLU A 79 10.24 -3.45 5.42
C GLU A 79 11.65 -3.97 5.18
N GLU A 80 12.03 -5.06 5.84
CA GLU A 80 13.36 -5.62 5.71
C GLU A 80 13.69 -6.06 4.28
N ILE A 81 12.71 -6.62 3.56
CA ILE A 81 12.90 -7.03 2.17
C ILE A 81 13.04 -5.82 1.29
N PHE A 82 12.17 -4.83 1.48
CA PHE A 82 12.21 -3.59 0.72
C PHE A 82 13.56 -2.89 0.89
N SER A 83 14.02 -2.77 2.12
CA SER A 83 15.31 -2.12 2.42
C SER A 83 16.48 -2.85 1.78
N SER A 84 16.45 -4.17 1.77
CA SER A 84 17.49 -4.98 1.13
C SER A 84 17.54 -4.74 -0.37
N MET A 85 16.38 -4.63 -1.01
CA MET A 85 16.30 -4.40 -2.45
C MET A 85 16.77 -3.00 -2.86
N HIS A 86 16.65 -2.03 -1.97
CA HIS A 86 17.02 -0.64 -2.23
C HIS A 86 18.34 -0.24 -1.59
N ARG A 87 19.07 -1.21 -1.11
CA ARG A 87 20.37 -0.98 -0.50
C ARG A 87 21.42 -0.82 -1.57
N ILE A 88 22.19 0.22 -1.43
CA ILE A 88 23.30 0.51 -2.35
C ILE A 88 24.62 0.10 -1.71
#